data_caa0d9df678b667b77567b857da3522a
#
_entry.id   caa0d9df678b667b77567b857da3522a
#
_cell.length_a   1.000
_cell.length_b   1.000
_cell.length_c   1.000
_cell.angle_alpha   90.00
_cell.angle_beta   90.00
_cell.angle_gamma   90.00
#
_symmetry.space_group_name_H-M   'P 1'
#
loop_
_entity.id
_entity.type
_entity.pdbx_description
1 polymer ?
#
loop_
_entity_poly.entity_id
_entity_poly.type
_entity_poly.pdbx_seq_one_letter_code
_entity_poly.pdbx_strand_id
1 'polypeptide(L)'
;MIARLAILAALLLLAGCGLPRNVVVLIPEENGTVGNALVSNAGGTAALDRPFAAVEINSGRAPGNVAMATKEQVDTEFSGALAATPPAPKLFRIFFANAQATLDAADRAVLDEAIAAAKGMGHVDISVVGHTDAIGHRTEENLPLSRRRAETVRNALVAGGIPAAVIDIAYFGSNQPLVPNRPGVPEPLNRRAEITVR
;
A
#
# COMPACT_ATOMS: atom_id res chain seq x y z
N MET A 1 -40.18 -45.00 -4.21
CA MET A 1 -39.32 -44.43 -5.26
C MET A 1 -39.17 -42.90 -5.17
N ILE A 2 -40.23 -42.15 -4.84
CA ILE A 2 -40.19 -40.69 -4.74
C ILE A 2 -39.24 -40.15 -3.67
N ALA A 3 -39.17 -40.82 -2.48
CA ALA A 3 -38.26 -40.38 -1.39
C ALA A 3 -36.76 -40.53 -1.73
N ARG A 4 -36.36 -41.52 -2.53
CA ARG A 4 -34.98 -41.70 -2.99
C ARG A 4 -34.56 -40.69 -4.06
N LEU A 5 -35.50 -40.23 -4.89
CA LEU A 5 -35.26 -39.15 -5.87
C LEU A 5 -35.06 -37.80 -5.17
N ALA A 6 -35.86 -37.51 -4.12
CA ALA A 6 -35.73 -36.28 -3.34
C ALA A 6 -34.39 -36.16 -2.60
N ILE A 7 -33.86 -37.29 -2.07
CA ILE A 7 -32.57 -37.34 -1.43
C ILE A 7 -31.43 -37.16 -2.44
N LEU A 8 -31.54 -37.72 -3.64
CA LEU A 8 -30.56 -37.50 -4.71
C LEU A 8 -30.55 -36.05 -5.23
N ALA A 9 -31.75 -35.43 -5.35
CA ALA A 9 -31.85 -34.01 -5.71
C ALA A 9 -31.30 -33.06 -4.63
N ALA A 10 -31.49 -33.39 -3.34
CA ALA A 10 -30.92 -32.63 -2.23
C ALA A 10 -29.41 -32.77 -2.14
N LEU A 11 -28.83 -33.93 -2.49
CA LEU A 11 -27.36 -34.12 -2.55
C LEU A 11 -26.71 -33.39 -3.72
N LEU A 12 -27.40 -33.17 -4.83
CA LEU A 12 -26.91 -32.38 -5.97
C LEU A 12 -26.90 -30.85 -5.70
N LEU A 13 -27.65 -30.38 -4.69
CA LEU A 13 -27.66 -28.96 -4.28
C LEU A 13 -26.53 -28.62 -3.29
N LEU A 14 -25.78 -29.61 -2.81
CA LEU A 14 -24.61 -29.45 -1.95
C LEU A 14 -23.29 -29.46 -2.72
N ALA A 15 -23.32 -29.47 -4.06
CA ALA A 15 -22.12 -29.17 -4.84
C ALA A 15 -21.78 -27.71 -4.59
N GLY A 16 -20.93 -27.48 -3.58
CA GLY A 16 -20.49 -26.15 -3.18
C GLY A 16 -19.96 -25.40 -4.40
N CYS A 17 -20.49 -24.21 -4.65
CA CYS A 17 -19.99 -23.29 -5.66
C CYS A 17 -18.61 -22.79 -5.23
N GLY A 18 -17.59 -23.62 -5.31
CA GLY A 18 -16.19 -23.22 -5.19
C GLY A 18 -15.79 -22.37 -6.40
N LEU A 19 -14.78 -21.55 -6.25
CA LEU A 19 -14.18 -20.84 -7.37
C LEU A 19 -13.43 -21.83 -8.28
N PRO A 20 -13.32 -21.56 -9.60
CA PRO A 20 -12.48 -22.35 -10.50
C PRO A 20 -11.03 -22.40 -10.02
N ARG A 21 -10.30 -23.51 -10.31
CA ARG A 21 -8.91 -23.66 -9.84
C ARG A 21 -7.93 -22.62 -10.39
N ASN A 22 -8.19 -22.11 -11.59
CA ASN A 22 -7.36 -21.09 -12.23
C ASN A 22 -8.19 -19.81 -12.35
N VAL A 23 -8.32 -19.08 -11.27
CA VAL A 23 -9.12 -17.86 -11.20
C VAL A 23 -8.27 -16.68 -10.76
N VAL A 24 -8.51 -15.52 -11.37
CA VAL A 24 -8.01 -14.22 -10.88
C VAL A 24 -9.20 -13.47 -10.30
N VAL A 25 -9.06 -12.97 -9.09
CA VAL A 25 -10.08 -12.19 -8.40
C VAL A 25 -9.52 -10.83 -8.03
N LEU A 26 -10.27 -9.77 -8.29
CA LEU A 26 -9.92 -8.41 -7.88
C LEU A 26 -10.42 -8.17 -6.44
N ILE A 27 -9.49 -8.18 -5.50
CA ILE A 27 -9.79 -7.97 -4.08
C ILE A 27 -9.71 -6.47 -3.78
N PRO A 28 -10.73 -5.86 -3.13
CA PRO A 28 -10.65 -4.48 -2.69
C PRO A 28 -9.60 -4.31 -1.59
N GLU A 29 -9.01 -3.12 -1.49
CA GLU A 29 -8.17 -2.72 -0.38
C GLU A 29 -8.98 -2.60 0.91
N GLU A 30 -8.31 -2.57 2.07
CA GLU A 30 -8.96 -2.45 3.39
C GLU A 30 -9.86 -1.21 3.52
N ASN A 31 -9.51 -0.12 2.84
CA ASN A 31 -10.27 1.12 2.79
C ASN A 31 -11.48 1.07 1.81
N GLY A 32 -11.70 -0.08 1.15
CA GLY A 32 -12.75 -0.29 0.17
C GLY A 32 -12.42 0.21 -1.25
N THR A 33 -11.24 0.78 -1.46
CA THR A 33 -10.80 1.21 -2.81
C THR A 33 -10.61 0.00 -3.70
N VAL A 34 -11.03 0.11 -4.96
CA VAL A 34 -10.87 -0.93 -5.97
C VAL A 34 -10.05 -0.39 -7.13
N GLY A 35 -8.99 -1.10 -7.45
CA GLY A 35 -8.19 -0.84 -8.65
C GLY A 35 -8.85 -1.42 -9.91
N ASN A 36 -8.14 -1.35 -11.03
CA ASN A 36 -8.47 -2.02 -12.27
C ASN A 36 -7.37 -3.02 -12.61
N ALA A 37 -7.75 -4.21 -13.06
CA ALA A 37 -6.82 -5.22 -13.53
C ALA A 37 -7.23 -5.70 -14.92
N LEU A 38 -6.23 -5.85 -15.81
CA LEU A 38 -6.40 -6.48 -17.13
C LEU A 38 -5.75 -7.86 -17.09
N VAL A 39 -6.55 -8.88 -17.32
CA VAL A 39 -6.11 -10.27 -17.39
C VAL A 39 -6.05 -10.68 -18.85
N SER A 40 -4.83 -10.91 -19.37
CA SER A 40 -4.61 -11.19 -20.79
C SER A 40 -3.83 -12.50 -20.99
N ASN A 41 -4.19 -13.21 -22.04
CA ASN A 41 -3.42 -14.34 -22.57
C ASN A 41 -3.47 -14.34 -24.09
N ALA A 42 -2.89 -15.36 -24.75
CA ALA A 42 -2.87 -15.47 -26.21
C ALA A 42 -4.28 -15.51 -26.85
N GLY A 43 -5.30 -15.88 -26.11
CA GLY A 43 -6.69 -15.98 -26.60
C GLY A 43 -7.52 -14.70 -26.43
N GLY A 44 -7.07 -13.73 -25.60
CA GLY A 44 -7.83 -12.50 -25.40
C GLY A 44 -7.53 -11.78 -24.07
N THR A 45 -8.39 -10.82 -23.72
CA THR A 45 -8.25 -9.99 -22.53
C THR A 45 -9.61 -9.85 -21.82
N ALA A 46 -9.60 -9.88 -20.49
CA ALA A 46 -10.72 -9.55 -19.63
C ALA A 46 -10.34 -8.42 -18.67
N ALA A 47 -11.24 -7.46 -18.44
CA ALA A 47 -11.06 -6.37 -17.50
C ALA A 47 -11.82 -6.66 -16.21
N LEU A 48 -11.14 -6.49 -15.07
CA LEU A 48 -11.73 -6.53 -13.73
C LEU A 48 -11.70 -5.11 -13.18
N ASP A 49 -12.88 -4.54 -12.93
CA ASP A 49 -13.07 -3.13 -12.54
C ASP A 49 -13.97 -2.94 -11.32
N ARG A 50 -14.40 -4.05 -10.70
CA ARG A 50 -15.31 -4.06 -9.55
C ARG A 50 -14.81 -4.96 -8.44
N PRO A 51 -15.18 -4.69 -7.17
CA PRO A 51 -14.83 -5.55 -6.04
C PRO A 51 -15.26 -6.98 -6.31
N PHE A 52 -14.38 -7.94 -6.05
CA PHE A 52 -14.62 -9.37 -6.22
C PHE A 52 -14.99 -9.81 -7.65
N ALA A 53 -14.72 -8.96 -8.65
CA ALA A 53 -14.77 -9.40 -10.04
C ALA A 53 -13.75 -10.53 -10.25
N ALA A 54 -14.18 -11.63 -10.84
CA ALA A 54 -13.41 -12.85 -10.99
C ALA A 54 -13.44 -13.34 -12.43
N VAL A 55 -12.32 -13.83 -12.93
CA VAL A 55 -12.23 -14.43 -14.26
C VAL A 55 -11.46 -15.73 -14.22
N GLU A 56 -11.99 -16.76 -14.85
CA GLU A 56 -11.31 -18.05 -15.03
C GLU A 56 -10.27 -17.94 -16.15
N ILE A 57 -9.09 -18.49 -15.90
CA ILE A 57 -8.01 -18.56 -16.88
C ILE A 57 -7.74 -20.00 -17.24
N ASN A 58 -7.86 -20.32 -18.55
CA ASN A 58 -7.52 -21.61 -19.09
C ASN A 58 -6.38 -21.49 -20.11
N SER A 59 -5.41 -22.38 -20.05
CA SER A 59 -4.32 -22.41 -21.02
C SER A 59 -4.85 -22.58 -22.45
N GLY A 60 -4.40 -21.73 -23.36
CA GLY A 60 -4.73 -21.81 -24.80
C GLY A 60 -6.14 -21.32 -25.19
N ARG A 61 -6.91 -20.77 -24.24
CA ARG A 61 -8.23 -20.18 -24.51
C ARG A 61 -8.28 -18.74 -23.99
N ALA A 62 -9.18 -17.93 -24.58
CA ALA A 62 -9.44 -16.60 -24.02
C ALA A 62 -9.86 -16.71 -22.55
N PRO A 63 -9.59 -15.67 -21.72
CA PRO A 63 -10.15 -15.58 -20.39
C PRO A 63 -11.66 -15.77 -20.43
N GLY A 64 -12.22 -16.43 -19.41
CA GLY A 64 -13.65 -16.65 -19.29
C GLY A 64 -14.45 -15.36 -19.14
N ASN A 65 -15.76 -15.48 -19.01
CA ASN A 65 -16.61 -14.33 -18.68
C ASN A 65 -16.30 -13.85 -17.27
N VAL A 66 -16.28 -12.53 -17.08
CA VAL A 66 -16.15 -11.93 -15.74
C VAL A 66 -17.40 -12.22 -14.94
N ALA A 67 -17.23 -12.90 -13.81
CA ALA A 67 -18.27 -13.18 -12.82
C ALA A 67 -18.00 -12.42 -11.53
N MET A 68 -18.95 -12.45 -10.60
CA MET A 68 -18.76 -11.87 -9.27
C MET A 68 -18.57 -13.00 -8.26
N ALA A 69 -17.44 -13.05 -7.59
CA ALA A 69 -17.25 -13.90 -6.43
C ALA A 69 -17.88 -13.26 -5.18
N THR A 70 -18.22 -14.06 -4.18
CA THR A 70 -18.57 -13.52 -2.86
C THR A 70 -17.32 -13.38 -1.99
N LYS A 71 -17.41 -12.52 -0.98
CA LYS A 71 -16.31 -12.39 -0.01
C LYS A 71 -16.01 -13.72 0.67
N GLU A 72 -17.03 -14.47 1.03
CA GLU A 72 -16.90 -15.80 1.70
C GLU A 72 -16.19 -16.81 0.81
N GLN A 73 -16.47 -16.82 -0.50
CA GLN A 73 -15.76 -17.68 -1.46
C GLN A 73 -14.27 -17.30 -1.52
N VAL A 74 -13.96 -16.01 -1.60
CA VAL A 74 -12.59 -15.50 -1.65
C VAL A 74 -11.85 -15.83 -0.34
N ASP A 75 -12.46 -15.54 0.81
CA ASP A 75 -11.87 -15.81 2.12
C ASP A 75 -11.60 -17.33 2.34
N THR A 76 -12.43 -18.18 1.78
CA THR A 76 -12.26 -19.65 1.90
C THR A 76 -11.17 -20.15 0.96
N GLU A 77 -11.26 -19.83 -0.32
CA GLU A 77 -10.35 -20.36 -1.36
C GLU A 77 -8.94 -19.78 -1.25
N PHE A 78 -8.83 -18.50 -0.86
CA PHE A 78 -7.55 -17.78 -0.78
C PHE A 78 -7.06 -17.58 0.66
N SER A 79 -7.65 -18.27 1.65
CA SER A 79 -7.32 -18.09 3.08
C SER A 79 -5.81 -18.13 3.37
N GLY A 80 -5.08 -19.07 2.78
CA GLY A 80 -3.64 -19.16 2.95
C GLY A 80 -2.87 -17.99 2.35
N ALA A 81 -3.27 -17.53 1.16
CA ALA A 81 -2.64 -16.37 0.49
C ALA A 81 -2.97 -15.06 1.22
N LEU A 82 -4.22 -14.88 1.63
CA LEU A 82 -4.66 -13.71 2.39
C LEU A 82 -3.96 -13.62 3.74
N ALA A 83 -3.81 -14.73 4.45
CA ALA A 83 -3.09 -14.78 5.73
C ALA A 83 -1.57 -14.50 5.57
N ALA A 84 -1.00 -14.77 4.40
CA ALA A 84 0.39 -14.50 4.09
C ALA A 84 0.63 -13.07 3.54
N THR A 85 -0.44 -12.30 3.26
CA THR A 85 -0.32 -10.92 2.78
C THR A 85 0.23 -10.03 3.89
N PRO A 86 1.35 -9.32 3.66
CA PRO A 86 1.86 -8.38 4.65
C PRO A 86 0.84 -7.27 4.93
N PRO A 87 0.83 -6.69 6.14
CA PRO A 87 0.01 -5.53 6.43
C PRO A 87 0.37 -4.36 5.51
N ALA A 88 -0.63 -3.55 5.15
CA ALA A 88 -0.42 -2.39 4.30
C ALA A 88 0.60 -1.42 4.92
N PRO A 89 1.49 -0.80 4.11
CA PRO A 89 2.43 0.18 4.61
C PRO A 89 1.71 1.38 5.24
N LYS A 90 2.23 1.86 6.37
CA LYS A 90 1.72 3.07 7.03
C LYS A 90 2.61 4.25 6.70
N LEU A 91 2.02 5.33 6.22
CA LEU A 91 2.72 6.56 5.83
C LEU A 91 2.43 7.67 6.84
N PHE A 92 3.50 8.23 7.40
CA PHE A 92 3.46 9.39 8.28
C PHE A 92 4.22 10.55 7.65
N ARG A 93 3.78 11.79 7.88
CA ARG A 93 4.42 12.98 7.34
C ARG A 93 4.72 13.98 8.43
N ILE A 94 5.96 14.47 8.44
CA ILE A 94 6.43 15.55 9.29
C ILE A 94 6.73 16.75 8.41
N PHE A 95 6.22 17.92 8.79
CA PHE A 95 6.37 19.15 8.01
C PHE A 95 7.33 20.13 8.71
N PHE A 96 8.21 20.75 7.94
CA PHE A 96 9.24 21.62 8.48
C PHE A 96 9.00 23.10 8.15
N ALA A 97 9.38 23.97 9.08
CA ALA A 97 9.46 25.39 8.81
C ALA A 97 10.51 25.69 7.72
N ASN A 98 10.47 26.91 7.19
CA ASN A 98 11.41 27.32 6.12
C ASN A 98 12.86 27.17 6.56
N ALA A 99 13.68 26.58 5.70
CA ALA A 99 15.11 26.32 5.89
C ALA A 99 15.49 25.51 7.17
N GLN A 100 14.50 24.96 7.88
CA GLN A 100 14.71 24.20 9.12
C GLN A 100 14.60 22.69 8.91
N ALA A 101 15.24 21.96 9.84
CA ALA A 101 15.18 20.51 9.97
C ALA A 101 14.97 20.10 11.46
N THR A 102 14.42 21.00 12.28
CA THR A 102 14.14 20.76 13.70
C THR A 102 12.70 20.30 13.88
N LEU A 103 12.50 19.37 14.83
CA LEU A 103 11.18 18.83 15.17
C LEU A 103 10.56 19.64 16.31
N ASP A 104 9.29 19.94 16.17
CA ASP A 104 8.48 20.56 17.21
C ASP A 104 7.69 19.53 18.05
N ALA A 105 6.76 20.00 18.89
CA ALA A 105 5.96 19.13 19.74
C ALA A 105 4.90 18.33 18.94
N ALA A 106 4.35 18.91 17.86
CA ALA A 106 3.38 18.22 17.01
C ALA A 106 4.07 17.11 16.20
N ASP A 107 5.29 17.38 15.72
CA ASP A 107 6.11 16.39 15.01
C ASP A 107 6.42 15.17 15.89
N ARG A 108 6.61 15.38 17.20
CA ARG A 108 6.86 14.30 18.15
C ARG A 108 5.66 13.36 18.28
N ALA A 109 4.44 13.87 18.27
CA ALA A 109 3.25 13.03 18.28
C ALA A 109 3.17 12.12 17.04
N VAL A 110 3.48 12.66 15.86
CA VAL A 110 3.55 11.87 14.61
C VAL A 110 4.65 10.79 14.69
N LEU A 111 5.81 11.14 15.28
CA LEU A 111 6.90 10.19 15.49
C LEU A 111 6.50 9.06 16.44
N ASP A 112 5.80 9.38 17.54
CA ASP A 112 5.33 8.39 18.52
C ASP A 112 4.35 7.41 17.86
N GLU A 113 3.46 7.89 16.99
CA GLU A 113 2.57 7.05 16.20
C GLU A 113 3.36 6.13 15.24
N ALA A 114 4.36 6.66 14.54
CA ALA A 114 5.21 5.87 13.64
C ALA A 114 6.01 4.80 14.41
N ILE A 115 6.56 5.16 15.58
CA ILE A 115 7.27 4.24 16.47
C ILE A 115 6.34 3.13 16.99
N ALA A 116 5.12 3.49 17.40
CA ALA A 116 4.13 2.52 17.87
C ALA A 116 3.74 1.56 16.74
N ALA A 117 3.54 2.08 15.51
CA ALA A 117 3.26 1.26 14.34
C ALA A 117 4.40 0.27 14.05
N ALA A 118 5.66 0.75 14.09
CA ALA A 118 6.83 -0.08 13.85
C ALA A 118 7.00 -1.18 14.92
N LYS A 119 6.81 -0.85 16.18
CA LYS A 119 6.91 -1.82 17.30
C LYS A 119 5.80 -2.87 17.27
N GLY A 120 4.67 -2.58 16.66
CA GLY A 120 3.56 -3.53 16.49
C GLY A 120 3.76 -4.56 15.37
N MET A 121 4.81 -4.42 14.55
CA MET A 121 5.13 -5.34 13.43
C MET A 121 6.19 -6.35 13.88
N GLY A 122 6.03 -7.63 13.47
CA GLY A 122 7.01 -8.68 13.78
C GLY A 122 8.31 -8.53 13.02
N HIS A 123 8.23 -8.08 11.77
CA HIS A 123 9.34 -7.62 10.94
C HIS A 123 9.01 -6.21 10.47
N VAL A 124 9.99 -5.31 10.57
CA VAL A 124 9.78 -3.90 10.22
C VAL A 124 10.90 -3.43 9.30
N ASP A 125 10.52 -2.71 8.27
CA ASP A 125 11.37 -1.96 7.37
C ASP A 125 10.81 -0.53 7.31
N ILE A 126 11.67 0.46 7.53
CA ILE A 126 11.29 1.87 7.58
C ILE A 126 12.07 2.64 6.55
N SER A 127 11.36 3.35 5.68
CA SER A 127 11.96 4.32 4.78
C SER A 127 11.64 5.73 5.27
N VAL A 128 12.67 6.58 5.38
CA VAL A 128 12.54 8.00 5.71
C VAL A 128 13.02 8.83 4.53
N VAL A 129 12.12 9.60 3.93
CA VAL A 129 12.41 10.38 2.72
C VAL A 129 12.27 11.87 2.99
N GLY A 130 13.34 12.64 2.79
CA GLY A 130 13.35 14.09 2.99
C GLY A 130 13.09 14.88 1.71
N HIS A 131 12.33 15.96 1.83
CA HIS A 131 11.94 16.85 0.74
C HIS A 131 12.06 18.33 1.13
N THR A 132 12.14 19.19 0.11
CA THR A 132 12.07 20.65 0.24
C THR A 132 11.06 21.22 -0.76
N ASP A 133 10.66 22.46 -0.56
CA ASP A 133 10.07 23.27 -1.64
C ASP A 133 11.15 23.76 -2.61
N ALA A 134 10.75 24.50 -3.64
CA ALA A 134 11.63 25.02 -4.68
C ALA A 134 12.16 26.42 -4.37
N ILE A 135 12.12 26.88 -3.11
CA ILE A 135 12.72 28.17 -2.74
C ILE A 135 14.24 28.05 -2.80
N GLY A 136 14.91 29.10 -3.30
CA GLY A 136 16.35 29.17 -3.38
C GLY A 136 16.95 28.74 -4.72
N HIS A 137 16.16 28.30 -5.68
CA HIS A 137 16.52 27.95 -7.09
C HIS A 137 17.72 26.99 -7.27
N ARG A 138 18.36 26.52 -6.20
CA ARG A 138 19.54 25.65 -6.30
C ARG A 138 19.26 24.27 -5.78
N THR A 139 19.22 23.30 -6.66
CA THR A 139 19.18 21.87 -6.34
C THR A 139 20.30 21.51 -5.34
N GLU A 140 21.46 22.19 -5.45
CA GLU A 140 22.61 22.00 -4.58
C GLU A 140 22.36 22.35 -3.09
N GLU A 141 21.48 23.33 -2.80
CA GLU A 141 21.10 23.70 -1.43
C GLU A 141 19.96 22.86 -0.89
N ASN A 142 19.06 22.43 -1.76
CA ASN A 142 17.86 21.65 -1.40
C ASN A 142 18.18 20.19 -1.08
N LEU A 143 19.15 19.57 -1.76
CA LEU A 143 19.55 18.20 -1.45
C LEU A 143 20.14 18.06 -0.04
N PRO A 144 21.12 18.87 0.42
CA PRO A 144 21.62 18.81 1.78
C PRO A 144 20.53 19.09 2.85
N LEU A 145 19.60 20.00 2.58
CA LEU A 145 18.50 20.30 3.52
C LEU A 145 17.54 19.13 3.64
N SER A 146 17.14 18.53 2.52
CA SER A 146 16.29 17.34 2.52
C SER A 146 16.96 16.16 3.22
N ARG A 147 18.27 15.98 3.04
CA ARG A 147 19.05 14.98 3.75
C ARG A 147 19.02 15.22 5.28
N ARG A 148 19.33 16.45 5.72
CA ARG A 148 19.26 16.79 7.16
C ARG A 148 17.89 16.51 7.78
N ARG A 149 16.79 16.78 7.04
CA ARG A 149 15.43 16.45 7.50
C ARG A 149 15.25 14.95 7.70
N ALA A 150 15.67 14.14 6.71
CA ALA A 150 15.61 12.69 6.82
C ALA A 150 16.47 12.16 7.98
N GLU A 151 17.68 12.66 8.15
CA GLU A 151 18.60 12.29 9.24
C GLU A 151 18.02 12.67 10.62
N THR A 152 17.39 13.85 10.74
CA THR A 152 16.73 14.28 11.99
C THR A 152 15.62 13.32 12.38
N VAL A 153 14.76 12.97 11.44
CA VAL A 153 13.66 12.02 11.67
C VAL A 153 14.20 10.62 12.00
N ARG A 154 15.19 10.13 11.24
CA ARG A 154 15.84 8.85 11.53
C ARG A 154 16.42 8.81 12.94
N ASN A 155 17.14 9.86 13.34
CA ASN A 155 17.73 9.93 14.68
C ASN A 155 16.66 9.94 15.79
N ALA A 156 15.52 10.59 15.56
CA ALA A 156 14.40 10.59 16.48
C ALA A 156 13.75 9.19 16.59
N LEU A 157 13.58 8.48 15.48
CA LEU A 157 13.10 7.08 15.49
C LEU A 157 14.06 6.17 16.26
N VAL A 158 15.38 6.31 16.05
CA VAL A 158 16.38 5.55 16.79
C VAL A 158 16.35 5.87 18.30
N ALA A 159 16.22 7.14 18.66
CA ALA A 159 16.05 7.56 20.07
C ALA A 159 14.75 6.99 20.67
N GLY A 160 13.71 6.77 19.87
CA GLY A 160 12.47 6.10 20.24
C GLY A 160 12.57 4.57 20.34
N GLY A 161 13.77 4.00 20.10
CA GLY A 161 14.06 2.59 20.27
C GLY A 161 13.90 1.73 19.00
N ILE A 162 13.81 2.35 17.82
CA ILE A 162 13.86 1.61 16.55
C ILE A 162 15.31 1.33 16.17
N PRO A 163 15.68 0.08 15.84
CA PRO A 163 17.04 -0.24 15.43
C PRO A 163 17.45 0.53 14.16
N ALA A 164 18.63 1.13 14.17
CA ALA A 164 19.13 1.89 13.02
C ALA A 164 19.26 1.07 11.73
N ALA A 165 19.44 -0.23 11.86
CA ALA A 165 19.61 -1.17 10.73
C ALA A 165 18.33 -1.41 9.89
N VAL A 166 17.16 -1.10 10.46
CA VAL A 166 15.89 -1.25 9.75
C VAL A 166 15.37 0.10 9.19
N ILE A 167 16.18 1.15 9.23
CA ILE A 167 15.80 2.48 8.76
C ILE A 167 16.69 2.90 7.61
N ASP A 168 16.11 2.94 6.42
CA ASP A 168 16.72 3.52 5.24
C ASP A 168 16.35 4.99 5.09
N ILE A 169 17.30 5.81 4.59
CA ILE A 169 17.05 7.22 4.28
C ILE A 169 17.26 7.51 2.81
N ALA A 170 16.37 8.33 2.27
CA ALA A 170 16.49 8.94 0.96
C ALA A 170 16.19 10.44 1.03
N TYR A 171 16.63 11.20 0.02
CA TYR A 171 16.39 12.64 -0.03
C TYR A 171 16.39 13.12 -1.48
N PHE A 172 15.42 13.93 -1.83
CA PHE A 172 15.17 14.35 -3.20
C PHE A 172 15.18 15.88 -3.41
N GLY A 173 15.47 16.65 -2.35
CA GLY A 173 15.32 18.10 -2.44
C GLY A 173 13.91 18.47 -2.89
N SER A 174 13.78 19.29 -3.91
CA SER A 174 12.51 19.73 -4.51
C SER A 174 12.05 18.87 -5.70
N ASN A 175 12.72 17.75 -6.00
CA ASN A 175 12.45 16.96 -7.22
C ASN A 175 11.22 16.07 -7.14
N GLN A 176 10.71 15.81 -5.92
CA GLN A 176 9.49 15.01 -5.71
C GLN A 176 8.49 15.82 -4.86
N PRO A 177 7.82 16.81 -5.45
CA PRO A 177 6.88 17.65 -4.74
C PRO A 177 5.57 16.91 -4.44
N LEU A 178 4.99 17.15 -3.25
CA LEU A 178 3.65 16.69 -2.89
C LEU A 178 2.57 17.52 -3.57
N VAL A 179 2.83 18.82 -3.71
CA VAL A 179 2.02 19.78 -4.48
C VAL A 179 2.91 20.48 -5.49
N PRO A 180 2.39 20.91 -6.64
CA PRO A 180 3.21 21.53 -7.69
C PRO A 180 4.08 22.67 -7.15
N ASN A 181 5.40 22.59 -7.38
CA ASN A 181 6.33 23.66 -7.07
C ASN A 181 6.13 24.84 -8.03
N ARG A 182 6.05 26.05 -7.48
CA ARG A 182 6.08 27.31 -8.23
C ARG A 182 7.38 28.04 -7.92
N PRO A 183 8.19 28.43 -8.91
CA PRO A 183 9.46 29.11 -8.68
C PRO A 183 9.30 30.35 -7.79
N GLY A 184 10.10 30.45 -6.72
CA GLY A 184 10.07 31.57 -5.78
C GLY A 184 8.86 31.62 -4.83
N VAL A 185 7.94 30.67 -4.91
CA VAL A 185 6.77 30.60 -4.03
C VAL A 185 6.99 29.54 -2.95
N PRO A 186 6.84 29.89 -1.66
CA PRO A 186 6.91 28.91 -0.58
C PRO A 186 5.78 27.89 -0.66
N GLU A 187 6.12 26.61 -0.63
CA GLU A 187 5.16 25.52 -0.61
C GLU A 187 5.35 24.67 0.67
N PRO A 188 4.66 25.02 1.79
CA PRO A 188 4.85 24.36 3.08
C PRO A 188 4.68 22.84 3.03
N LEU A 189 3.76 22.32 2.22
CA LEU A 189 3.50 20.88 2.09
C LEU A 189 4.67 20.12 1.43
N ASN A 190 5.52 20.81 0.69
CA ASN A 190 6.71 20.22 0.08
C ASN A 190 7.91 20.17 1.05
N ARG A 191 7.89 20.95 2.14
CA ARG A 191 8.92 20.94 3.19
C ARG A 191 8.63 19.84 4.21
N ARG A 192 8.87 18.60 3.86
CA ARG A 192 8.46 17.46 4.66
C ARG A 192 9.52 16.37 4.75
N ALA A 193 9.35 15.47 5.70
CA ALA A 193 9.87 14.11 5.66
C ALA A 193 8.71 13.12 5.67
N GLU A 194 8.81 12.08 4.89
CA GLU A 194 7.87 10.97 4.84
C GLU A 194 8.48 9.77 5.53
N ILE A 195 7.73 9.12 6.41
CA ILE A 195 8.12 7.89 7.11
C ILE A 195 7.16 6.80 6.63
N THR A 196 7.67 5.82 5.93
CA THR A 196 6.91 4.64 5.53
C THR A 196 7.33 3.46 6.39
N VAL A 197 6.39 2.89 7.13
CA VAL A 197 6.57 1.70 7.98
C VAL A 197 5.91 0.51 7.30
N ARG A 198 6.65 -0.56 7.02
CA ARG A 198 6.19 -1.77 6.32
C ARG A 198 6.88 -3.03 6.84
#